data_82a9c4e5b2210e6eb66cbf4349dffea5
#
_entry.id   82a9c4e5b2210e6eb66cbf4349dffea5
#
_cell.length_a   1.000
_cell.length_b   1.000
_cell.length_c   1.000
_cell.angle_alpha   90.00
_cell.angle_beta   90.00
_cell.angle_gamma   90.00
#
_symmetry.space_group_name_H-M   'P 1'
#
loop_
_entity.id
_entity.type
_entity.pdbx_description
1 polymer ?
#
loop_
_entity_poly.entity_id
_entity_poly.type
_entity_poly.pdbx_seq_one_letter_code
_entity_poly.pdbx_strand_id
1 'polypeptide(L)'
;MPFTYFIADLHLSAQRSDISQCLFQFLDSDALQADALYVLGDLFEAWIGDDDQTPFNQQVASAFKRVADAGVSIFFIHGNRDFLIRERFAKQAGFTLLPEQVVIDLYGTPTLITHGDELCTQDVAYQKFRRKARGWWWPRLVLRLPLSTRRKIAENGRATSKENQKQLTTDIMDVTPQEVIDTMSRFNVTRLIHGHTHRPAIHDLTVNGQSAQRIVLGDWYDQGSILTVTKDNVSLTEHPFFQLTK
;
A
#
# COMPACT_ATOMS: atom_id res chain seq x y z
N MET A 1 -8.90 23.56 5.16
CA MET A 1 -8.70 22.75 6.38
C MET A 1 -7.58 21.76 6.09
N PRO A 2 -6.72 21.45 7.03
CA PRO A 2 -5.69 20.45 6.83
C PRO A 2 -6.33 19.06 6.61
N PHE A 3 -5.75 18.28 5.67
CA PHE A 3 -6.20 16.92 5.37
C PHE A 3 -5.07 16.05 4.82
N THR A 4 -5.21 14.76 5.00
CA THR A 4 -4.23 13.75 4.60
C THR A 4 -4.91 12.69 3.72
N TYR A 5 -4.25 12.30 2.64
CA TYR A 5 -4.67 11.20 1.80
C TYR A 5 -3.94 9.90 2.11
N PHE A 6 -4.68 8.78 1.95
CA PHE A 6 -4.13 7.43 1.98
C PHE A 6 -4.59 6.66 0.75
N ILE A 7 -3.64 5.99 0.11
CA ILE A 7 -3.85 5.09 -1.02
C ILE A 7 -3.07 3.79 -0.81
N ALA A 8 -3.54 2.69 -1.39
CA ALA A 8 -2.87 1.39 -1.38
C ALA A 8 -3.32 0.54 -2.57
N ASP A 9 -2.63 -0.56 -2.82
CA ASP A 9 -3.06 -1.62 -3.72
C ASP A 9 -3.37 -1.14 -5.15
N LEU A 10 -2.50 -0.25 -5.68
CA LEU A 10 -2.63 0.29 -7.03
C LEU A 10 -2.22 -0.72 -8.09
N HIS A 11 -1.29 -1.61 -7.78
CA HIS A 11 -0.79 -2.65 -8.69
C HIS A 11 -0.39 -2.13 -10.07
N LEU A 12 0.29 -0.99 -10.10
CA LEU A 12 0.71 -0.31 -11.32
C LEU A 12 1.55 -1.21 -12.21
N SER A 13 1.22 -1.21 -13.47
CA SER A 13 1.98 -1.89 -14.53
C SER A 13 1.82 -1.15 -15.85
N ALA A 14 2.78 -1.33 -16.77
CA ALA A 14 2.72 -0.70 -18.09
C ALA A 14 1.53 -1.19 -18.94
N GLN A 15 0.93 -2.34 -18.60
CA GLN A 15 -0.23 -2.91 -19.27
C GLN A 15 -1.56 -2.31 -18.80
N ARG A 16 -1.61 -1.68 -17.63
CA ARG A 16 -2.80 -1.06 -17.03
C ARG A 16 -2.64 0.47 -17.04
N SER A 17 -2.68 1.04 -18.25
CA SER A 17 -2.57 2.49 -18.42
C SER A 17 -3.75 3.26 -17.84
N ASP A 18 -4.92 2.65 -17.71
CA ASP A 18 -6.12 3.17 -17.07
C ASP A 18 -5.85 3.52 -15.59
N ILE A 19 -5.28 2.59 -14.82
CA ILE A 19 -4.89 2.81 -13.42
C ILE A 19 -3.85 3.95 -13.32
N SER A 20 -2.83 3.89 -14.18
CA SER A 20 -1.75 4.88 -14.15
C SER A 20 -2.25 6.28 -14.48
N GLN A 21 -3.17 6.42 -15.43
CA GLN A 21 -3.77 7.71 -15.79
C GLN A 21 -4.63 8.27 -14.65
N CYS A 22 -5.43 7.41 -13.99
CA CYS A 22 -6.20 7.81 -12.82
C CYS A 22 -5.27 8.32 -11.69
N LEU A 23 -4.17 7.59 -11.41
CA LEU A 23 -3.18 8.04 -10.44
C LEU A 23 -2.57 9.38 -10.82
N PHE A 24 -2.12 9.55 -12.08
CA PHE A 24 -1.47 10.79 -12.51
C PHE A 24 -2.41 11.99 -12.42
N GLN A 25 -3.69 11.80 -12.73
CA GLN A 25 -4.69 12.87 -12.56
C GLN A 25 -4.87 13.23 -11.08
N PHE A 26 -4.99 12.25 -10.21
CA PHE A 26 -5.04 12.49 -8.75
C PHE A 26 -3.80 13.24 -8.25
N LEU A 27 -2.59 12.81 -8.68
CA LEU A 27 -1.34 13.45 -8.28
C LEU A 27 -1.18 14.86 -8.84
N ASP A 28 -1.69 15.14 -10.04
CA ASP A 28 -1.58 16.44 -10.69
C ASP A 28 -2.69 17.42 -10.25
N SER A 29 -3.67 16.98 -9.46
CA SER A 29 -4.79 17.82 -8.97
C SER A 29 -4.95 17.76 -7.45
N ASP A 30 -5.65 16.74 -6.96
CA ASP A 30 -6.12 16.69 -5.56
C ASP A 30 -4.96 16.53 -4.58
N ALA A 31 -3.99 15.68 -4.90
CA ALA A 31 -2.85 15.41 -4.03
C ALA A 31 -2.01 16.65 -3.71
N LEU A 32 -1.97 17.63 -4.62
CA LEU A 32 -1.21 18.88 -4.43
C LEU A 32 -1.75 19.76 -3.31
N GLN A 33 -2.96 19.52 -2.83
CA GLN A 33 -3.62 20.33 -1.81
C GLN A 33 -3.54 19.71 -0.41
N ALA A 34 -3.01 18.49 -0.30
CA ALA A 34 -2.93 17.75 0.96
C ALA A 34 -1.73 18.17 1.81
N ASP A 35 -1.82 18.01 3.13
CA ASP A 35 -0.68 18.13 4.03
C ASP A 35 0.30 16.97 3.84
N ALA A 36 -0.26 15.77 3.59
CA ALA A 36 0.52 14.56 3.38
C ALA A 36 -0.24 13.53 2.51
N LEU A 37 0.52 12.67 1.84
CA LEU A 37 0.04 11.49 1.12
C LEU A 37 0.76 10.25 1.66
N TYR A 38 0.00 9.27 2.12
CA TYR A 38 0.51 7.97 2.54
C TYR A 38 0.17 6.91 1.50
N VAL A 39 1.20 6.19 1.04
CA VAL A 39 1.08 5.04 0.15
C VAL A 39 1.34 3.78 0.97
N LEU A 40 0.29 3.03 1.28
CA LEU A 40 0.36 1.88 2.17
C LEU A 40 0.65 0.56 1.44
N GLY A 41 1.56 0.58 0.48
CA GLY A 41 2.09 -0.58 -0.21
C GLY A 41 1.30 -1.02 -1.44
N ASP A 42 1.88 -2.00 -2.13
CA ASP A 42 1.38 -2.56 -3.39
C ASP A 42 1.12 -1.48 -4.45
N LEU A 43 2.03 -0.47 -4.49
CA LEU A 43 2.03 0.56 -5.52
C LEU A 43 2.25 -0.06 -6.90
N PHE A 44 3.17 -1.02 -7.02
CA PHE A 44 3.45 -1.74 -8.26
C PHE A 44 2.94 -3.18 -8.21
N GLU A 45 2.52 -3.71 -9.36
CA GLU A 45 2.17 -5.13 -9.52
C GLU A 45 3.33 -6.06 -9.14
N ALA A 46 4.56 -5.63 -9.37
CA ALA A 46 5.77 -6.27 -8.87
C ALA A 46 6.94 -5.30 -8.94
N TRP A 47 7.71 -5.18 -7.87
CA TRP A 47 8.97 -4.46 -7.84
C TRP A 47 10.13 -5.43 -7.66
N ILE A 48 11.09 -5.40 -8.57
CA ILE A 48 12.22 -6.34 -8.57
C ILE A 48 13.56 -5.70 -8.18
N GLY A 49 13.55 -4.40 -7.86
CA GLY A 49 14.70 -3.63 -7.39
C GLY A 49 14.80 -2.27 -8.06
N ASP A 50 15.46 -1.33 -7.39
CA ASP A 50 15.57 0.07 -7.83
C ASP A 50 16.46 0.26 -9.06
N ASP A 51 17.14 -0.77 -9.53
CA ASP A 51 17.92 -0.80 -10.76
C ASP A 51 17.07 -1.17 -11.99
N ASP A 52 15.80 -1.56 -11.83
CA ASP A 52 14.86 -1.77 -12.94
C ASP A 52 14.25 -0.43 -13.39
N GLN A 53 15.09 0.36 -14.07
CA GLN A 53 14.79 1.73 -14.51
C GLN A 53 14.03 1.75 -15.84
N THR A 54 12.84 1.13 -15.89
CA THR A 54 11.99 1.22 -17.09
C THR A 54 11.44 2.64 -17.26
N PRO A 55 11.09 3.06 -18.50
CA PRO A 55 10.42 4.35 -18.73
C PRO A 55 9.15 4.51 -17.88
N PHE A 56 8.39 3.44 -17.68
CA PHE A 56 7.20 3.43 -16.85
C PHE A 56 7.52 3.72 -15.38
N ASN A 57 8.51 3.02 -14.80
CA ASN A 57 8.91 3.23 -13.40
C ASN A 57 9.41 4.66 -13.16
N GLN A 58 10.15 5.21 -14.15
CA GLN A 58 10.62 6.61 -14.10
C GLN A 58 9.46 7.61 -14.19
N GLN A 59 8.46 7.34 -15.02
CA GLN A 59 7.26 8.17 -15.13
C GLN A 59 6.50 8.21 -13.80
N VAL A 60 6.29 7.06 -13.16
CA VAL A 60 5.64 6.98 -11.84
C VAL A 60 6.44 7.76 -10.79
N ALA A 61 7.76 7.53 -10.72
CA ALA A 61 8.63 8.27 -9.79
C ALA A 61 8.54 9.78 -10.01
N SER A 62 8.57 10.23 -11.27
CA SER A 62 8.50 11.66 -11.62
C SER A 62 7.15 12.27 -11.25
N ALA A 63 6.05 11.51 -11.37
CA ALA A 63 4.72 11.98 -10.99
C ALA A 63 4.64 12.26 -9.47
N PHE A 64 5.07 11.33 -8.64
CA PHE A 64 5.14 11.54 -7.19
C PHE A 64 6.13 12.64 -6.81
N LYS A 65 7.27 12.70 -7.49
CA LYS A 65 8.28 13.73 -7.21
C LYS A 65 7.73 15.15 -7.41
N ARG A 66 6.86 15.38 -8.41
CA ARG A 66 6.22 16.70 -8.58
C ARG A 66 5.37 17.09 -7.38
N VAL A 67 4.66 16.14 -6.79
CA VAL A 67 3.85 16.37 -5.58
C VAL A 67 4.75 16.69 -4.38
N ALA A 68 5.84 15.94 -4.21
CA ALA A 68 6.81 16.20 -3.15
C ALA A 68 7.49 17.57 -3.33
N ASP A 69 7.84 17.96 -4.57
CA ASP A 69 8.46 19.25 -4.87
C ASP A 69 7.48 20.43 -4.70
N ALA A 70 6.18 20.18 -4.78
CA ALA A 70 5.14 21.14 -4.44
C ALA A 70 4.95 21.34 -2.92
N GLY A 71 5.68 20.57 -2.08
CA GLY A 71 5.69 20.71 -0.63
C GLY A 71 4.83 19.70 0.13
N VAL A 72 4.19 18.76 -0.56
CA VAL A 72 3.42 17.69 0.09
C VAL A 72 4.35 16.59 0.58
N SER A 73 4.26 16.23 1.86
CA SER A 73 5.03 15.11 2.40
C SER A 73 4.48 13.77 1.92
N ILE A 74 5.33 12.93 1.30
CA ILE A 74 4.89 11.62 0.83
C ILE A 74 5.58 10.51 1.63
N PHE A 75 4.77 9.64 2.23
CA PHE A 75 5.23 8.53 3.04
C PHE A 75 4.87 7.20 2.37
N PHE A 76 5.77 6.22 2.47
CA PHE A 76 5.60 4.92 1.84
C PHE A 76 5.85 3.78 2.83
N ILE A 77 4.88 2.86 2.91
CA ILE A 77 5.01 1.56 3.58
C ILE A 77 5.06 0.48 2.50
N HIS A 78 5.95 -0.48 2.65
CA HIS A 78 6.08 -1.59 1.70
C HIS A 78 4.88 -2.54 1.75
N GLY A 79 4.35 -2.88 0.58
CA GLY A 79 3.41 -3.99 0.41
C GLY A 79 4.12 -5.32 0.12
N ASN A 80 3.35 -6.34 -0.19
CA ASN A 80 3.87 -7.66 -0.52
C ASN A 80 4.36 -7.78 -1.97
N ARG A 81 4.05 -6.82 -2.84
CA ARG A 81 4.47 -6.77 -4.24
C ARG A 81 5.72 -5.90 -4.45
N ASP A 82 5.97 -4.97 -3.56
CA ASP A 82 6.98 -3.93 -3.73
C ASP A 82 7.96 -3.79 -2.53
N PHE A 83 8.08 -4.82 -1.70
CA PHE A 83 8.99 -4.83 -0.55
C PHE A 83 10.48 -4.72 -0.91
N LEU A 84 10.84 -4.76 -2.19
CA LEU A 84 12.19 -4.52 -2.70
C LEU A 84 12.45 -3.05 -3.09
N ILE A 85 11.48 -2.14 -2.92
CA ILE A 85 11.74 -0.70 -3.02
C ILE A 85 12.76 -0.29 -1.96
N ARG A 86 13.74 0.54 -2.37
CA ARG A 86 14.82 1.03 -1.51
C ARG A 86 15.01 2.53 -1.71
N GLU A 87 16.02 3.07 -1.06
CA GLU A 87 16.33 4.49 -0.99
C GLU A 87 16.49 5.18 -2.34
N ARG A 88 16.95 4.45 -3.38
CA ARG A 88 17.14 5.05 -4.71
C ARG A 88 15.80 5.43 -5.33
N PHE A 89 14.84 4.51 -5.36
CA PHE A 89 13.51 4.81 -5.86
C PHE A 89 12.78 5.81 -4.95
N ALA A 90 12.86 5.62 -3.64
CA ALA A 90 12.26 6.53 -2.68
C ALA A 90 12.73 7.98 -2.91
N LYS A 91 14.05 8.19 -3.10
CA LYS A 91 14.60 9.51 -3.42
C LYS A 91 14.12 10.05 -4.77
N GLN A 92 14.02 9.18 -5.79
CA GLN A 92 13.51 9.57 -7.11
C GLN A 92 12.05 10.02 -7.07
N ALA A 93 11.23 9.36 -6.27
CA ALA A 93 9.80 9.65 -6.10
C ALA A 93 9.51 10.71 -5.02
N GLY A 94 10.50 11.09 -4.22
CA GLY A 94 10.30 12.01 -3.09
C GLY A 94 9.63 11.35 -1.88
N PHE A 95 9.76 10.02 -1.72
CA PHE A 95 9.17 9.27 -0.62
C PHE A 95 10.05 9.28 0.64
N THR A 96 9.39 9.31 1.79
CA THR A 96 9.95 8.89 3.07
C THR A 96 9.51 7.45 3.34
N LEU A 97 10.46 6.51 3.39
CA LEU A 97 10.16 5.10 3.72
C LEU A 97 9.85 4.97 5.20
N LEU A 98 8.73 4.33 5.52
CA LEU A 98 8.31 4.05 6.88
C LEU A 98 8.51 2.58 7.25
N PRO A 99 8.56 2.25 8.55
CA PRO A 99 8.47 0.87 9.05
C PRO A 99 7.16 0.21 8.61
N GLU A 100 7.12 -1.13 8.64
CA GLU A 100 5.92 -1.91 8.26
C GLU A 100 4.69 -1.56 9.09
N GLN A 101 4.88 -1.23 10.36
CA GLN A 101 3.84 -0.76 11.29
C GLN A 101 4.36 0.51 11.96
N VAL A 102 3.57 1.56 11.93
CA VAL A 102 3.93 2.83 12.58
C VAL A 102 2.68 3.56 13.08
N VAL A 103 2.78 4.13 14.27
CA VAL A 103 1.74 5.02 14.80
C VAL A 103 2.08 6.45 14.39
N ILE A 104 1.12 7.10 13.78
CA ILE A 104 1.19 8.52 13.40
C ILE A 104 0.13 9.32 14.15
N ASP A 105 0.36 10.59 14.34
CA ASP A 105 -0.67 11.51 14.80
C ASP A 105 -1.47 12.04 13.62
N LEU A 106 -2.73 11.66 13.53
CA LEU A 106 -3.67 12.19 12.56
C LEU A 106 -4.60 13.19 13.23
N TYR A 107 -4.18 14.46 13.22
CA TYR A 107 -4.94 15.59 13.77
C TYR A 107 -5.38 15.38 15.23
N GLY A 108 -4.48 14.84 16.06
CA GLY A 108 -4.72 14.56 17.48
C GLY A 108 -5.26 13.14 17.76
N THR A 109 -5.40 12.29 16.74
CA THR A 109 -5.80 10.89 16.92
C THR A 109 -4.63 9.96 16.59
N PRO A 110 -4.03 9.27 17.60
CA PRO A 110 -3.02 8.25 17.35
C PRO A 110 -3.58 7.14 16.45
N THR A 111 -3.00 6.96 15.30
CA THR A 111 -3.47 6.04 14.26
C THR A 111 -2.34 5.10 13.84
N LEU A 112 -2.58 3.81 13.94
CA LEU A 112 -1.68 2.79 13.40
C LEU A 112 -1.91 2.68 11.90
N ILE A 113 -0.83 2.73 11.13
CA ILE A 113 -0.87 2.50 9.69
C ILE A 113 0.05 1.33 9.33
N THR A 114 -0.39 0.51 8.40
CA THR A 114 0.33 -0.67 7.90
C THR A 114 -0.18 -1.03 6.50
N HIS A 115 0.55 -1.90 5.77
CA HIS A 115 -0.02 -2.51 4.58
C HIS A 115 -1.16 -3.49 4.92
N GLY A 116 -1.00 -4.32 5.93
CA GLY A 116 -2.05 -5.22 6.44
C GLY A 116 -1.81 -6.71 6.17
N ASP A 117 -0.82 -7.06 5.35
CA ASP A 117 -0.51 -8.45 4.99
C ASP A 117 -0.07 -9.32 6.19
N GLU A 118 0.46 -8.70 7.23
CA GLU A 118 0.82 -9.38 8.48
C GLU A 118 -0.39 -9.77 9.35
N LEU A 119 -1.53 -9.11 9.14
CA LEU A 119 -2.77 -9.36 9.88
C LEU A 119 -3.52 -10.60 9.37
N CYS A 120 -3.19 -11.10 8.17
CA CYS A 120 -3.78 -12.29 7.56
C CYS A 120 -3.11 -13.56 8.10
N THR A 121 -3.23 -13.83 9.41
CA THR A 121 -2.48 -14.90 10.09
C THR A 121 -2.98 -16.31 9.77
N GLN A 122 -4.17 -16.45 9.21
CA GLN A 122 -4.73 -17.74 8.79
C GLN A 122 -4.08 -18.29 7.52
N ASP A 123 -3.52 -17.43 6.67
CA ASP A 123 -2.70 -17.87 5.54
C ASP A 123 -1.27 -18.22 6.00
N VAL A 124 -1.14 -19.37 6.61
CA VAL A 124 0.14 -19.87 7.16
C VAL A 124 1.23 -19.98 6.10
N ALA A 125 0.86 -20.35 4.87
CA ALA A 125 1.80 -20.48 3.75
C ALA A 125 2.36 -19.11 3.36
N TYR A 126 1.49 -18.13 3.20
CA TYR A 126 1.89 -16.76 2.95
C TYR A 126 2.74 -16.18 4.09
N GLN A 127 2.35 -16.36 5.35
CA GLN A 127 3.12 -15.86 6.50
C GLN A 127 4.53 -16.46 6.59
N LYS A 128 4.72 -17.73 6.19
CA LYS A 128 6.06 -18.35 6.07
C LYS A 128 6.89 -17.68 4.98
N PHE A 129 6.29 -17.44 3.82
CA PHE A 129 6.93 -16.71 2.72
C PHE A 129 7.30 -15.27 3.14
N ARG A 130 6.36 -14.55 3.73
CA ARG A 130 6.51 -13.18 4.21
C ARG A 130 7.73 -13.03 5.14
N ARG A 131 7.82 -13.88 6.17
CA ARG A 131 8.96 -13.86 7.10
C ARG A 131 10.30 -14.07 6.41
N LYS A 132 10.36 -14.92 5.38
CA LYS A 132 11.55 -15.12 4.57
C LYS A 132 11.83 -13.92 3.67
N ALA A 133 10.84 -13.46 2.93
CA ALA A 133 10.96 -12.41 1.92
C ALA A 133 11.33 -11.05 2.54
N ARG A 134 10.80 -10.74 3.73
CA ARG A 134 11.10 -9.52 4.48
C ARG A 134 12.25 -9.67 5.49
N GLY A 135 12.85 -10.86 5.58
CA GLY A 135 14.02 -11.11 6.40
C GLY A 135 15.25 -10.32 5.92
N TRP A 136 16.19 -10.03 6.83
CA TRP A 136 17.36 -9.18 6.56
C TRP A 136 18.27 -9.67 5.43
N TRP A 137 18.36 -10.98 5.17
CA TRP A 137 19.29 -11.61 4.22
C TRP A 137 18.68 -11.83 2.83
N TRP A 138 17.38 -12.21 2.74
CA TRP A 138 16.72 -12.57 1.49
C TRP A 138 16.69 -11.42 0.48
N PRO A 139 16.23 -10.20 0.82
CA PRO A 139 16.25 -9.09 -0.12
C PRO A 139 17.65 -8.74 -0.60
N ARG A 140 18.64 -8.83 0.28
CA ARG A 140 20.05 -8.56 -0.09
C ARG A 140 20.60 -9.57 -1.08
N LEU A 141 20.22 -10.84 -0.92
CA LEU A 141 20.61 -11.91 -1.84
C LEU A 141 19.93 -11.73 -3.21
N VAL A 142 18.61 -11.52 -3.20
CA VAL A 142 17.81 -11.36 -4.44
C VAL A 142 18.29 -10.15 -5.23
N LEU A 143 18.55 -9.03 -4.59
CA LEU A 143 19.00 -7.80 -5.28
C LEU A 143 20.43 -7.92 -5.89
N ARG A 144 21.21 -8.95 -5.57
CA ARG A 144 22.48 -9.25 -6.24
C ARG A 144 22.31 -10.06 -7.52
N LEU A 145 21.15 -10.65 -7.75
CA LEU A 145 20.87 -11.41 -8.96
C LEU A 145 20.66 -10.48 -10.17
N PRO A 146 20.95 -10.93 -11.39
CA PRO A 146 20.62 -10.19 -12.61
C PRO A 146 19.12 -9.89 -12.70
N LEU A 147 18.76 -8.74 -13.28
CA LEU A 147 17.36 -8.32 -13.48
C LEU A 147 16.50 -9.38 -14.16
N SER A 148 17.05 -10.06 -15.18
CA SER A 148 16.35 -11.14 -15.90
C SER A 148 15.95 -12.30 -14.98
N THR A 149 16.82 -12.66 -14.05
CA THR A 149 16.56 -13.72 -13.05
C THR A 149 15.51 -13.25 -12.04
N ARG A 150 15.62 -12.02 -11.54
CA ARG A 150 14.65 -11.43 -10.61
C ARG A 150 13.27 -11.33 -11.24
N ARG A 151 13.19 -10.97 -12.52
CA ARG A 151 11.93 -10.92 -13.28
C ARG A 151 11.25 -12.29 -13.33
N LYS A 152 11.99 -13.35 -13.66
CA LYS A 152 11.47 -14.73 -13.64
C LYS A 152 11.01 -15.17 -12.25
N ILE A 153 11.76 -14.82 -11.20
CA ILE A 153 11.35 -15.12 -9.81
C ILE A 153 10.02 -14.43 -9.48
N ALA A 154 9.88 -13.15 -9.83
CA ALA A 154 8.65 -12.40 -9.57
C ALA A 154 7.46 -12.95 -10.38
N GLU A 155 7.65 -13.29 -11.65
CA GLU A 155 6.63 -13.90 -12.51
C GLU A 155 6.15 -15.25 -11.96
N ASN A 156 7.08 -16.14 -11.60
CA ASN A 156 6.75 -17.43 -10.99
C ASN A 156 6.06 -17.28 -9.64
N GLY A 157 6.55 -16.36 -8.80
CA GLY A 157 5.93 -16.07 -7.50
C GLY A 157 4.49 -15.59 -7.64
N ARG A 158 4.21 -14.72 -8.62
CA ARG A 158 2.84 -14.24 -8.92
C ARG A 158 1.94 -15.37 -9.42
N ALA A 159 2.43 -16.21 -10.35
CA ALA A 159 1.68 -17.34 -10.86
C ALA A 159 1.29 -18.31 -9.73
N THR A 160 2.24 -18.65 -8.86
CA THR A 160 2.00 -19.50 -7.68
C THR A 160 1.03 -18.85 -6.70
N SER A 161 1.18 -17.56 -6.41
CA SER A 161 0.24 -16.84 -5.53
C SER A 161 -1.18 -16.86 -6.07
N LYS A 162 -1.35 -16.58 -7.37
CA LYS A 162 -2.66 -16.57 -8.03
C LYS A 162 -3.31 -17.97 -8.04
N GLU A 163 -2.52 -19.04 -8.19
CA GLU A 163 -3.04 -20.41 -8.11
C GLU A 163 -3.44 -20.78 -6.69
N ASN A 164 -2.64 -20.44 -5.69
CA ASN A 164 -2.97 -20.68 -4.29
C ASN A 164 -4.23 -19.93 -3.87
N GLN A 165 -4.39 -18.66 -4.28
CA GLN A 165 -5.58 -17.87 -3.96
C GLN A 165 -6.87 -18.47 -4.48
N LYS A 166 -6.86 -19.16 -5.63
CA LYS A 166 -8.04 -19.87 -6.14
C LYS A 166 -8.53 -21.01 -5.24
N GLN A 167 -7.64 -21.55 -4.41
CA GLN A 167 -7.92 -22.68 -3.51
C GLN A 167 -8.28 -22.23 -2.10
N LEU A 168 -8.06 -20.93 -1.77
CA LEU A 168 -8.34 -20.38 -0.46
C LEU A 168 -9.77 -19.82 -0.41
N THR A 169 -10.41 -20.00 0.73
CA THR A 169 -11.68 -19.30 1.01
C THR A 169 -11.43 -17.82 1.23
N THR A 170 -12.45 -17.01 0.96
CA THR A 170 -12.41 -15.55 1.17
C THR A 170 -12.05 -15.18 2.60
N ASP A 171 -12.40 -15.99 3.58
CA ASP A 171 -12.14 -15.72 4.99
C ASP A 171 -10.65 -15.90 5.36
N ILE A 172 -9.97 -16.86 4.71
CA ILE A 172 -8.52 -17.09 4.94
C ILE A 172 -7.68 -15.94 4.36
N MET A 173 -8.18 -15.29 3.31
CA MET A 173 -7.51 -14.15 2.66
C MET A 173 -7.76 -12.80 3.36
N ASP A 174 -8.69 -12.75 4.32
CA ASP A 174 -8.96 -11.54 5.10
C ASP A 174 -8.07 -11.48 6.35
N VAL A 175 -8.04 -10.33 6.99
CA VAL A 175 -7.35 -10.16 8.26
C VAL A 175 -8.03 -11.01 9.35
N THR A 176 -7.23 -11.58 10.23
CA THR A 176 -7.74 -12.30 11.40
C THR A 176 -8.28 -11.30 12.43
N PRO A 177 -9.59 -11.33 12.77
CA PRO A 177 -10.18 -10.30 13.64
C PRO A 177 -9.47 -10.14 14.99
N GLN A 178 -9.06 -11.26 15.61
CA GLN A 178 -8.34 -11.22 16.87
C GLN A 178 -6.95 -10.56 16.73
N GLU A 179 -6.22 -10.83 15.62
CA GLU A 179 -4.92 -10.21 15.36
C GLU A 179 -5.03 -8.70 15.21
N VAL A 180 -6.12 -8.20 14.60
CA VAL A 180 -6.42 -6.77 14.51
C VAL A 180 -6.53 -6.16 15.91
N ILE A 181 -7.35 -6.76 16.79
CA ILE A 181 -7.57 -6.29 18.16
C ILE A 181 -6.25 -6.34 18.95
N ASP A 182 -5.52 -7.44 18.88
CA ASP A 182 -4.26 -7.64 19.59
C ASP A 182 -3.19 -6.64 19.12
N THR A 183 -3.14 -6.39 17.82
CA THR A 183 -2.21 -5.41 17.25
C THR A 183 -2.57 -3.99 17.67
N MET A 184 -3.82 -3.58 17.54
CA MET A 184 -4.26 -2.24 18.01
C MET A 184 -4.05 -2.06 19.51
N SER A 185 -4.30 -3.09 20.31
CA SER A 185 -4.02 -3.09 21.76
C SER A 185 -2.53 -2.93 22.03
N ARG A 186 -1.66 -3.67 21.35
CA ARG A 186 -0.19 -3.60 21.50
C ARG A 186 0.36 -2.22 21.21
N PHE A 187 -0.18 -1.52 20.22
CA PHE A 187 0.20 -0.15 19.87
C PHE A 187 -0.57 0.92 20.66
N ASN A 188 -1.53 0.52 21.50
CA ASN A 188 -2.39 1.41 22.28
C ASN A 188 -3.08 2.47 21.42
N VAL A 189 -3.72 2.03 20.33
CA VAL A 189 -4.45 2.90 19.40
C VAL A 189 -5.90 2.47 19.25
N THR A 190 -6.76 3.44 18.90
CA THR A 190 -8.18 3.21 18.59
C THR A 190 -8.49 3.35 17.11
N ARG A 191 -7.49 3.64 16.28
CA ARG A 191 -7.64 3.68 14.81
C ARG A 191 -6.53 2.91 14.12
N LEU A 192 -6.93 2.08 13.13
CA LEU A 192 -6.05 1.34 12.25
C LEU A 192 -6.44 1.64 10.80
N ILE A 193 -5.47 1.98 9.94
CA ILE A 193 -5.65 2.13 8.49
C ILE A 193 -4.72 1.12 7.80
N HIS A 194 -5.27 0.32 6.88
CA HIS A 194 -4.51 -0.65 6.10
C HIS A 194 -5.12 -0.92 4.72
N GLY A 195 -4.37 -1.55 3.83
CA GLY A 195 -4.77 -2.05 2.52
C GLY A 195 -4.86 -3.58 2.46
N HIS A 196 -4.28 -4.16 1.43
CA HIS A 196 -4.01 -5.58 1.19
C HIS A 196 -5.21 -6.46 0.89
N THR A 197 -6.32 -6.32 1.62
CA THR A 197 -7.46 -7.23 1.47
C THR A 197 -8.40 -6.85 0.34
N HIS A 198 -8.24 -5.67 -0.25
CA HIS A 198 -9.05 -5.14 -1.34
C HIS A 198 -10.55 -5.08 -1.02
N ARG A 199 -10.91 -4.81 0.25
CA ARG A 199 -12.28 -4.76 0.74
C ARG A 199 -12.55 -3.45 1.45
N PRO A 200 -12.67 -2.35 0.68
CA PRO A 200 -12.79 -1.01 1.25
C PRO A 200 -13.99 -0.90 2.17
N ALA A 201 -13.72 -0.59 3.44
CA ALA A 201 -14.76 -0.42 4.45
C ALA A 201 -14.22 0.26 5.71
N ILE A 202 -15.11 0.85 6.49
CA ILE A 202 -14.85 1.31 7.85
C ILE A 202 -15.59 0.37 8.80
N HIS A 203 -14.84 -0.32 9.66
CA HIS A 203 -15.38 -1.26 10.62
C HIS A 203 -15.24 -0.69 12.03
N ASP A 204 -16.36 -0.60 12.74
CA ASP A 204 -16.36 -0.27 14.15
C ASP A 204 -16.06 -1.54 14.97
N LEU A 205 -15.21 -1.40 15.97
CA LEU A 205 -14.80 -2.49 16.86
C LEU A 205 -14.53 -1.95 18.27
N THR A 206 -14.22 -2.85 19.19
CA THR A 206 -13.84 -2.49 20.56
C THR A 206 -12.44 -2.99 20.86
N VAL A 207 -11.55 -2.11 21.31
CA VAL A 207 -10.19 -2.43 21.74
C VAL A 207 -10.00 -1.94 23.16
N ASN A 208 -9.61 -2.82 24.08
CA ASN A 208 -9.41 -2.49 25.49
C ASN A 208 -10.62 -1.78 26.14
N GLY A 209 -11.85 -2.15 25.74
CA GLY A 209 -13.08 -1.53 26.22
C GLY A 209 -13.40 -0.15 25.65
N GLN A 210 -12.63 0.33 24.67
CA GLN A 210 -12.84 1.61 24.00
C GLN A 210 -13.37 1.39 22.57
N SER A 211 -14.21 2.30 22.09
CA SER A 211 -14.63 2.33 20.69
C SER A 211 -13.41 2.59 19.80
N ALA A 212 -13.29 1.80 18.75
CA ALA A 212 -12.16 1.84 17.82
C ALA A 212 -12.63 1.62 16.38
N GLN A 213 -11.78 1.98 15.41
CA GLN A 213 -12.07 1.84 13.99
C GLN A 213 -10.93 1.18 13.25
N ARG A 214 -11.27 0.21 12.41
CA ARG A 214 -10.41 -0.34 11.37
C ARG A 214 -10.89 0.16 10.02
N ILE A 215 -10.02 0.85 9.28
CA ILE A 215 -10.30 1.41 7.97
C ILE A 215 -9.48 0.63 6.94
N VAL A 216 -10.17 0.04 5.98
CA VAL A 216 -9.57 -0.75 4.90
C VAL A 216 -9.60 0.05 3.62
N LEU A 217 -8.46 0.23 2.98
CA LEU A 217 -8.35 0.87 1.68
C LEU A 217 -8.76 -0.10 0.57
N GLY A 218 -9.33 0.42 -0.51
CA GLY A 218 -9.64 -0.35 -1.70
C GLY A 218 -8.45 -0.45 -2.66
N ASP A 219 -8.52 -1.43 -3.56
CA ASP A 219 -7.63 -1.52 -4.71
C ASP A 219 -8.03 -0.58 -5.84
N TRP A 220 -7.18 -0.54 -6.89
CA TRP A 220 -7.37 0.31 -8.06
C TRP A 220 -7.65 -0.48 -9.33
N TYR A 221 -8.29 -1.69 -9.24
CA TYR A 221 -8.53 -2.51 -10.43
C TYR A 221 -9.63 -1.99 -11.35
N ASP A 222 -10.71 -1.46 -10.77
CA ASP A 222 -11.87 -0.99 -11.50
C ASP A 222 -12.06 0.53 -11.37
N GLN A 223 -11.55 1.12 -10.32
CA GLN A 223 -11.61 2.55 -9.98
C GLN A 223 -10.54 2.89 -8.95
N GLY A 224 -10.14 4.15 -8.86
CA GLY A 224 -9.26 4.61 -7.80
C GLY A 224 -9.98 4.60 -6.45
N SER A 225 -9.25 4.26 -5.38
CA SER A 225 -9.76 4.28 -4.00
C SER A 225 -8.88 5.18 -3.15
N ILE A 226 -9.46 6.23 -2.58
CA ILE A 226 -8.75 7.25 -1.81
C ILE A 226 -9.44 7.46 -0.48
N LEU A 227 -8.68 7.34 0.60
CA LEU A 227 -9.13 7.73 1.93
C LEU A 227 -8.66 9.16 2.21
N THR A 228 -9.60 10.02 2.55
CA THR A 228 -9.35 11.38 3.02
C THR A 228 -9.60 11.45 4.52
N VAL A 229 -8.61 11.91 5.27
CA VAL A 229 -8.73 12.13 6.71
C VAL A 229 -8.52 13.59 7.02
N THR A 230 -9.46 14.17 7.74
CA THR A 230 -9.37 15.50 8.36
C THR A 230 -9.45 15.36 9.87
N LYS A 231 -9.39 16.47 10.59
CA LYS A 231 -9.60 16.46 12.06
C LYS A 231 -10.96 15.87 12.44
N ASP A 232 -12.02 16.17 11.65
CA ASP A 232 -13.40 15.92 12.03
C ASP A 232 -14.07 14.83 11.19
N ASN A 233 -13.43 14.38 10.09
CA ASN A 233 -14.03 13.45 9.15
C ASN A 233 -13.03 12.44 8.58
N VAL A 234 -13.54 11.24 8.30
CA VAL A 234 -12.86 10.16 7.57
C VAL A 234 -13.77 9.75 6.43
N SER A 235 -13.31 9.91 5.20
CA SER A 235 -14.09 9.65 3.99
C SER A 235 -13.31 8.76 3.02
N LEU A 236 -13.86 7.60 2.73
CA LEU A 236 -13.37 6.69 1.70
C LEU A 236 -14.15 6.96 0.42
N THR A 237 -13.46 7.36 -0.65
CA THR A 237 -14.07 7.76 -1.91
C THR A 237 -13.53 6.95 -3.08
N GLU A 238 -14.39 6.71 -4.06
CA GLU A 238 -14.05 6.06 -5.32
C GLU A 238 -13.79 7.13 -6.39
N HIS A 239 -12.71 6.93 -7.15
CA HIS A 239 -12.36 7.78 -8.29
C HIS A 239 -12.52 6.97 -9.58
N PRO A 240 -13.53 7.24 -10.39
CA PRO A 240 -13.80 6.48 -11.62
C PRO A 240 -12.64 6.66 -12.61
N PHE A 241 -12.28 5.60 -13.31
CA PHE A 241 -11.37 5.71 -14.43
C PHE A 241 -12.02 6.49 -15.56
N PHE A 242 -11.29 7.41 -16.17
CA PHE A 242 -11.78 8.09 -17.35
C PHE A 242 -11.92 7.07 -18.49
N GLN A 243 -13.15 6.89 -18.97
CA GLN A 243 -13.34 6.18 -20.22
C GLN A 243 -12.72 7.04 -21.34
N LEU A 244 -11.63 6.57 -21.91
CA LEU A 244 -11.16 7.13 -23.18
C LEU A 244 -12.29 6.93 -24.17
N THR A 245 -13.03 8.00 -24.48
CA THR A 245 -13.93 8.03 -25.63
C THR A 245 -13.09 7.66 -26.87
N LYS A 246 -13.44 6.53 -27.48
CA LYS A 246 -12.82 6.04 -28.71
C LYS A 246 -13.04 7.00 -29.86
#